data_9dd223707332b651540d9693c4b36f9d
#
_entry.id   9dd223707332b651540d9693c4b36f9d
#
_cell.length_a   1.000
_cell.length_b   1.000
_cell.length_c   1.000
_cell.angle_alpha   90.00
_cell.angle_beta   90.00
_cell.angle_gamma   90.00
#
_symmetry.space_group_name_H-M   'P 1'
#
loop_
_entity.id
_entity.type
_entity.pdbx_description
1 polymer ?
#
loop_
_entity_poly.entity_id
_entity_poly.type
_entity_poly.pdbx_seq_one_letter_code
_entity_poly.pdbx_strand_id
1 'polypeptide(L)'
;MVETNPALANIFSDRLQQVVPSPIHTFSEQVSHLPNILKLTIGEPDFPVPDHIKAAAVAAIEADDSHYSVSAGSLALRQAAQQFLAERYQLNYNATTEILTTVGATEGLFTILSAVLNPGDEVLIPTPAYPVYAEMTHLNGGEPLLVDVSQDDFILTPQRLRAVLATHP
;
A
#
# COMPACT_ATOMS: atom_id res chain seq x y z
N MET A 1 -19.78 22.11 -1.46
CA MET A 1 -18.40 22.34 -1.89
C MET A 1 -17.84 23.45 -1.03
N VAL A 2 -16.75 23.21 -0.30
CA VAL A 2 -16.07 24.28 0.45
C VAL A 2 -15.32 25.11 -0.59
N GLU A 3 -15.64 26.38 -0.71
CA GLU A 3 -14.87 27.31 -1.55
C GLU A 3 -13.43 27.37 -1.00
N THR A 4 -12.49 26.89 -1.77
CA THR A 4 -11.07 27.00 -1.42
C THR A 4 -10.64 28.45 -1.57
N ASN A 5 -10.04 29.02 -0.53
CA ASN A 5 -9.47 30.35 -0.58
C ASN A 5 -8.42 30.42 -1.71
N PRO A 6 -8.58 31.30 -2.72
CA PRO A 6 -7.63 31.38 -3.84
C PRO A 6 -6.17 31.64 -3.43
N ALA A 7 -5.97 32.34 -2.27
CA ALA A 7 -4.64 32.57 -1.71
C ALA A 7 -3.93 31.28 -1.26
N LEU A 8 -4.67 30.16 -1.07
CA LEU A 8 -4.14 28.88 -0.67
C LEU A 8 -3.96 27.89 -1.84
N ALA A 9 -4.33 28.29 -3.06
CA ALA A 9 -4.25 27.41 -4.23
C ALA A 9 -2.82 26.90 -4.54
N ASN A 10 -1.80 27.67 -4.16
CA ASN A 10 -0.39 27.39 -4.45
C ASN A 10 0.40 26.87 -3.24
N ILE A 11 -0.26 26.48 -2.14
CA ILE A 11 0.46 25.95 -0.97
C ILE A 11 0.80 24.45 -1.11
N PHE A 12 0.18 23.78 -2.05
CA PHE A 12 0.44 22.36 -2.29
C PHE A 12 1.69 22.17 -3.13
N SER A 13 2.47 21.14 -2.82
CA SER A 13 3.65 20.78 -3.60
C SER A 13 3.27 20.37 -5.03
N ASP A 14 4.17 20.62 -5.99
CA ASP A 14 3.97 20.22 -7.39
C ASP A 14 3.73 18.71 -7.53
N ARG A 15 4.33 17.90 -6.66
CA ARG A 15 4.12 16.45 -6.62
C ARG A 15 2.66 16.07 -6.33
N LEU A 16 1.99 16.83 -5.46
CA LEU A 16 0.58 16.57 -5.15
C LEU A 16 -0.34 16.87 -6.35
N GLN A 17 0.06 17.76 -7.25
CA GLN A 17 -0.72 18.08 -8.46
C GLN A 17 -0.75 16.91 -9.46
N GLN A 18 0.21 15.98 -9.37
CA GLN A 18 0.27 14.77 -10.20
C GLN A 18 -0.56 13.62 -9.64
N VAL A 19 -0.99 13.73 -8.38
CA VAL A 19 -1.80 12.69 -7.73
C VAL A 19 -3.25 12.80 -8.16
N VAL A 20 -3.77 11.75 -8.75
CA VAL A 20 -5.18 11.64 -9.13
C VAL A 20 -5.92 10.90 -8.02
N PRO A 21 -7.02 11.46 -7.47
CA PRO A 21 -7.82 10.74 -6.48
C PRO A 21 -8.22 9.36 -7.00
N SER A 22 -8.11 8.34 -6.14
CA SER A 22 -8.40 6.96 -6.52
C SER A 22 -9.78 6.83 -7.18
N PRO A 23 -9.87 6.44 -8.45
CA PRO A 23 -11.15 6.29 -9.16
C PRO A 23 -12.03 5.22 -8.51
N ILE A 24 -11.45 4.25 -7.81
CA ILE A 24 -12.17 3.19 -7.10
C ILE A 24 -12.98 3.78 -5.93
N HIS A 25 -12.35 4.63 -5.13
CA HIS A 25 -13.04 5.27 -4.00
C HIS A 25 -14.12 6.23 -4.48
N THR A 26 -13.82 7.08 -5.45
CA THR A 26 -14.78 8.02 -6.04
C THR A 26 -15.98 7.28 -6.62
N PHE A 27 -15.76 6.22 -7.38
CA PHE A 27 -16.83 5.40 -7.94
C PHE A 27 -17.63 4.68 -6.85
N SER A 28 -16.95 4.12 -5.84
CA SER A 28 -17.62 3.44 -4.73
C SER A 28 -18.55 4.39 -3.95
N GLU A 29 -18.13 5.64 -3.75
CA GLU A 29 -18.97 6.68 -3.14
C GLU A 29 -20.17 7.01 -4.02
N GLN A 30 -19.97 7.23 -5.31
CA GLN A 30 -21.04 7.55 -6.27
C GLN A 30 -22.15 6.49 -6.32
N VAL A 31 -21.78 5.20 -6.20
CA VAL A 31 -22.75 4.10 -6.22
C VAL A 31 -23.27 3.70 -4.84
N SER A 32 -22.78 4.34 -3.77
CA SER A 32 -23.12 3.94 -2.39
C SER A 32 -24.59 4.06 -2.05
N HIS A 33 -25.31 4.99 -2.69
CA HIS A 33 -26.73 5.24 -2.42
C HIS A 33 -27.67 4.47 -3.37
N LEU A 34 -27.14 3.71 -4.32
CA LEU A 34 -27.98 2.95 -5.23
C LEU A 34 -28.45 1.66 -4.55
N PRO A 35 -29.77 1.39 -4.47
CA PRO A 35 -30.28 0.18 -3.87
C PRO A 35 -29.99 -1.05 -4.76
N ASN A 36 -29.83 -2.22 -4.13
CA ASN A 36 -29.68 -3.51 -4.81
C ASN A 36 -28.46 -3.63 -5.75
N ILE A 37 -27.40 -2.89 -5.47
CA ILE A 37 -26.11 -3.03 -6.18
C ILE A 37 -25.19 -3.99 -5.44
N LEU A 38 -24.64 -4.96 -6.17
CA LEU A 38 -23.49 -5.74 -5.73
C LEU A 38 -22.21 -4.95 -6.03
N LYS A 39 -21.50 -4.52 -4.99
CA LYS A 39 -20.25 -3.77 -5.12
C LYS A 39 -19.08 -4.74 -5.18
N LEU A 40 -18.26 -4.63 -6.23
CA LEU A 40 -17.00 -5.36 -6.39
C LEU A 40 -15.80 -4.40 -6.43
N THR A 41 -15.97 -3.20 -5.88
CA THR A 41 -14.97 -2.12 -5.94
C THR A 41 -13.90 -2.25 -4.86
N ILE A 42 -14.22 -2.88 -3.73
CA ILE A 42 -13.30 -3.07 -2.59
C ILE A 42 -13.25 -4.56 -2.28
N GLY A 43 -12.03 -5.10 -2.23
CA GLY A 43 -11.78 -6.48 -1.84
C GLY A 43 -11.58 -6.57 -0.33
N GLU A 44 -12.63 -6.96 0.39
CA GLU A 44 -12.56 -7.22 1.84
C GLU A 44 -13.27 -8.54 2.17
N PRO A 45 -12.81 -9.29 3.20
CA PRO A 45 -13.52 -10.47 3.66
C PRO A 45 -14.89 -10.10 4.22
N ASP A 46 -15.92 -10.91 3.91
CA ASP A 46 -17.28 -10.75 4.40
C ASP A 46 -17.54 -11.48 5.73
N PHE A 47 -16.56 -12.22 6.24
CA PHE A 47 -16.67 -12.89 7.54
C PHE A 47 -16.14 -12.03 8.70
N PRO A 48 -16.72 -12.21 9.91
CA PRO A 48 -16.25 -11.49 11.08
C PRO A 48 -14.82 -11.92 11.46
N VAL A 49 -14.13 -11.02 12.16
CA VAL A 49 -12.84 -11.35 12.80
C VAL A 49 -13.01 -12.55 13.73
N PRO A 50 -12.12 -13.56 13.71
CA PRO A 50 -12.18 -14.71 14.60
C PRO A 50 -12.22 -14.32 16.08
N ASP A 51 -13.00 -15.05 16.89
CA ASP A 51 -13.27 -14.68 18.28
C ASP A 51 -12.01 -14.63 19.16
N HIS A 52 -11.04 -15.51 18.93
CA HIS A 52 -9.77 -15.48 19.67
C HIS A 52 -8.95 -14.22 19.39
N ILE A 53 -9.03 -13.65 18.18
CA ILE A 53 -8.37 -12.38 17.83
C ILE A 53 -9.07 -11.21 18.53
N LYS A 54 -10.42 -11.21 18.54
CA LYS A 54 -11.21 -10.20 19.28
C LYS A 54 -10.88 -10.25 20.77
N ALA A 55 -10.85 -11.45 21.34
CA ALA A 55 -10.54 -11.63 22.75
C ALA A 55 -9.13 -11.13 23.11
N ALA A 56 -8.14 -11.37 22.27
CA ALA A 56 -6.79 -10.85 22.46
C ALA A 56 -6.73 -9.31 22.42
N ALA A 57 -7.46 -8.69 21.51
CA ALA A 57 -7.55 -7.23 21.44
C ALA A 57 -8.23 -6.62 22.68
N VAL A 58 -9.33 -7.23 23.16
CA VAL A 58 -10.01 -6.81 24.39
C VAL A 58 -9.09 -6.95 25.59
N ALA A 59 -8.38 -8.08 25.73
CA ALA A 59 -7.45 -8.31 26.83
C ALA A 59 -6.29 -7.30 26.85
N ALA A 60 -5.77 -6.89 25.70
CA ALA A 60 -4.75 -5.86 25.60
C ALA A 60 -5.26 -4.48 26.07
N ILE A 61 -6.50 -4.13 25.71
CA ILE A 61 -7.15 -2.90 26.18
C ILE A 61 -7.35 -2.93 27.71
N GLU A 62 -7.85 -4.02 28.25
CA GLU A 62 -8.08 -4.20 29.70
C GLU A 62 -6.77 -4.22 30.51
N ALA A 63 -5.65 -4.59 29.87
CA ALA A 63 -4.32 -4.56 30.46
C ALA A 63 -3.62 -3.19 30.32
N ASP A 64 -4.30 -2.15 29.82
CA ASP A 64 -3.74 -0.82 29.55
C ASP A 64 -2.53 -0.85 28.60
N ASP A 65 -2.44 -1.85 27.68
CA ASP A 65 -1.39 -1.92 26.66
C ASP A 65 -1.65 -0.93 25.51
N SER A 66 -1.66 0.35 25.86
CA SER A 66 -1.99 1.48 24.98
C SER A 66 -0.89 2.53 24.91
N HIS A 67 0.33 2.18 25.30
CA HIS A 67 1.49 3.06 25.27
C HIS A 67 2.23 3.01 23.94
N TYR A 68 3.13 3.98 23.71
CA TYR A 68 3.98 3.99 22.51
C TYR A 68 4.82 2.72 22.39
N SER A 69 4.78 2.10 21.23
CA SER A 69 5.75 1.07 20.85
C SER A 69 7.07 1.71 20.40
N VAL A 70 8.12 0.91 20.24
CA VAL A 70 9.32 1.34 19.54
C VAL A 70 9.04 1.61 18.08
N SER A 71 9.83 2.45 17.41
CA SER A 71 9.60 2.90 16.03
C SER A 71 9.45 1.76 15.00
N ALA A 72 10.13 0.63 15.24
CA ALA A 72 10.01 -0.56 14.37
C ALA A 72 8.74 -1.39 14.65
N GLY A 73 7.93 -0.98 15.64
CA GLY A 73 6.76 -1.73 16.10
C GLY A 73 7.08 -2.71 17.23
N SER A 74 6.03 -3.26 17.86
CA SER A 74 6.15 -4.18 18.98
C SER A 74 7.06 -5.37 18.64
N LEU A 75 8.03 -5.67 19.52
CA LEU A 75 8.93 -6.81 19.32
C LEU A 75 8.15 -8.14 19.28
N ALA A 76 7.11 -8.28 20.10
CA ALA A 76 6.28 -9.47 20.11
C ALA A 76 5.60 -9.71 18.76
N LEU A 77 5.06 -8.65 18.13
CA LEU A 77 4.47 -8.73 16.78
C LEU A 77 5.53 -9.10 15.74
N ARG A 78 6.71 -8.49 15.79
CA ARG A 78 7.81 -8.78 14.84
C ARG A 78 8.35 -10.21 15.00
N GLN A 79 8.40 -10.74 16.23
CA GLN A 79 8.75 -12.14 16.48
C GLN A 79 7.67 -13.11 15.95
N ALA A 80 6.39 -12.78 16.15
CA ALA A 80 5.30 -13.57 15.57
C ALA A 80 5.34 -13.56 14.03
N ALA A 81 5.64 -12.39 13.42
CA ALA A 81 5.83 -12.28 11.97
C ALA A 81 7.03 -13.10 11.48
N GLN A 82 8.16 -13.05 12.20
CA GLN A 82 9.34 -13.88 11.91
C GLN A 82 8.99 -15.37 11.90
N GLN A 83 8.31 -15.84 12.94
CA GLN A 83 7.90 -17.23 13.05
C GLN A 83 6.96 -17.63 11.91
N PHE A 84 5.94 -16.83 11.64
CA PHE A 84 5.00 -17.06 10.55
C PHE A 84 5.69 -17.16 9.19
N LEU A 85 6.62 -16.25 8.89
CA LEU A 85 7.37 -16.24 7.63
C LEU A 85 8.27 -17.47 7.50
N ALA A 86 8.93 -17.88 8.58
CA ALA A 86 9.78 -19.07 8.61
C ALA A 86 8.96 -20.35 8.38
N GLU A 87 7.86 -20.53 9.11
CA GLU A 87 7.03 -21.73 9.05
C GLU A 87 6.25 -21.84 7.73
N ARG A 88 5.69 -20.70 7.25
CA ARG A 88 4.77 -20.73 6.11
C ARG A 88 5.47 -20.62 4.76
N TYR A 89 6.54 -19.83 4.71
CA TYR A 89 7.22 -19.46 3.47
C TYR A 89 8.71 -19.85 3.44
N GLN A 90 9.25 -20.42 4.52
CA GLN A 90 10.67 -20.77 4.65
C GLN A 90 11.59 -19.55 4.51
N LEU A 91 11.08 -18.36 4.86
CA LEU A 91 11.82 -17.11 4.87
C LEU A 91 12.28 -16.81 6.29
N ASN A 92 13.61 -16.68 6.47
CA ASN A 92 14.20 -16.44 7.77
C ASN A 92 14.68 -15.00 7.87
N TYR A 93 13.98 -14.19 8.67
CA TYR A 93 14.33 -12.81 8.97
C TYR A 93 14.59 -12.63 10.46
N ASN A 94 15.47 -11.70 10.81
CA ASN A 94 15.72 -11.33 12.19
C ASN A 94 14.66 -10.30 12.64
N ALA A 95 13.86 -10.64 13.66
CA ALA A 95 12.80 -9.78 14.18
C ALA A 95 13.31 -8.42 14.69
N THR A 96 14.57 -8.31 15.11
CA THR A 96 15.10 -7.07 15.68
C THR A 96 15.64 -6.10 14.64
N THR A 97 16.12 -6.61 13.49
CA THR A 97 16.88 -5.82 12.50
C THR A 97 16.30 -5.84 11.10
N GLU A 98 15.40 -6.80 10.77
CA GLU A 98 14.94 -7.03 9.40
C GLU A 98 13.42 -6.99 9.25
N ILE A 99 12.68 -6.76 10.34
CA ILE A 99 11.22 -6.65 10.32
C ILE A 99 10.80 -5.29 10.89
N LEU A 100 10.05 -4.55 10.09
CA LEU A 100 9.35 -3.32 10.46
C LEU A 100 7.84 -3.55 10.35
N THR A 101 7.08 -3.08 11.31
CA THR A 101 5.61 -3.07 11.24
C THR A 101 5.10 -1.67 10.93
N THR A 102 4.07 -1.60 10.10
CA THR A 102 3.45 -0.35 9.64
C THR A 102 1.94 -0.40 9.82
N VAL A 103 1.29 0.77 9.82
CA VAL A 103 -0.16 0.87 9.86
C VAL A 103 -0.72 0.57 8.45
N GLY A 104 -0.79 -0.70 8.14
CA GLY A 104 -1.20 -1.22 6.84
C GLY A 104 -0.10 -1.20 5.78
N ALA A 105 -0.37 -1.89 4.65
CA ALA A 105 0.56 -2.00 3.53
C ALA A 105 0.83 -0.65 2.84
N THR A 106 -0.11 0.28 2.89
CA THR A 106 0.01 1.61 2.30
C THR A 106 1.17 2.40 2.92
N GLU A 107 1.26 2.44 4.25
CA GLU A 107 2.39 3.06 4.94
C GLU A 107 3.70 2.33 4.66
N GLY A 108 3.66 0.99 4.62
CA GLY A 108 4.83 0.18 4.29
C GLY A 108 5.40 0.51 2.91
N LEU A 109 4.55 0.55 1.89
CA LEU A 109 4.93 0.91 0.52
C LEU A 109 5.47 2.34 0.43
N PHE A 110 4.77 3.31 1.03
CA PHE A 110 5.23 4.70 1.04
C PHE A 110 6.60 4.82 1.72
N THR A 111 6.80 4.17 2.85
CA THR A 111 8.06 4.17 3.60
C THR A 111 9.22 3.58 2.79
N ILE A 112 8.97 2.44 2.11
CA ILE A 112 9.99 1.80 1.27
C ILE A 112 10.34 2.73 0.09
N LEU A 113 9.36 3.25 -0.64
CA LEU A 113 9.61 4.13 -1.78
C LEU A 113 10.33 5.42 -1.33
N SER A 114 9.96 5.98 -0.17
CA SER A 114 10.66 7.14 0.41
C SER A 114 12.12 6.85 0.75
N ALA A 115 12.44 5.61 1.10
CA ALA A 115 13.80 5.22 1.48
C ALA A 115 14.71 4.90 0.28
N VAL A 116 14.13 4.47 -0.86
CA VAL A 116 14.92 3.95 -1.99
C VAL A 116 14.90 4.84 -3.22
N LEU A 117 13.89 5.71 -3.40
CA LEU A 117 13.77 6.55 -4.59
C LEU A 117 14.50 7.88 -4.46
N ASN A 118 15.24 8.22 -5.48
CA ASN A 118 15.70 9.57 -5.75
C ASN A 118 14.78 10.24 -6.80
N PRO A 119 14.78 11.57 -6.93
CA PRO A 119 14.04 12.25 -7.96
C PRO A 119 14.42 11.76 -9.38
N GLY A 120 13.42 11.29 -10.13
CA GLY A 120 13.59 10.77 -11.49
C GLY A 120 13.91 9.28 -11.58
N ASP A 121 14.03 8.55 -10.47
CA ASP A 121 14.12 7.09 -10.51
C ASP A 121 12.80 6.49 -11.04
N GLU A 122 12.91 5.51 -11.92
CA GLU A 122 11.75 4.84 -12.51
C GLU A 122 11.31 3.64 -11.67
N VAL A 123 9.99 3.53 -11.43
CA VAL A 123 9.37 2.37 -10.78
C VAL A 123 8.51 1.62 -11.78
N LEU A 124 8.92 0.42 -12.17
CA LEU A 124 8.17 -0.43 -13.08
C LEU A 124 6.94 -1.03 -12.36
N ILE A 125 5.76 -0.79 -12.92
CA ILE A 125 4.48 -1.22 -12.38
C ILE A 125 3.73 -2.03 -13.43
N PRO A 126 3.64 -3.37 -13.29
CA PRO A 126 2.80 -4.19 -14.17
C PRO A 126 1.33 -3.79 -14.02
N THR A 127 0.65 -3.56 -15.13
CA THR A 127 -0.78 -3.17 -15.14
C THR A 127 -1.65 -4.22 -15.84
N PRO A 128 -2.93 -4.38 -15.42
CA PRO A 128 -3.65 -3.59 -14.39
C PRO A 128 -3.11 -3.78 -12.99
N ALA A 129 -3.03 -2.68 -12.23
CA ALA A 129 -2.48 -2.66 -10.87
C ALA A 129 -3.32 -1.78 -9.94
N TYR A 130 -3.06 -1.87 -8.66
CA TYR A 130 -3.64 -0.94 -7.68
C TYR A 130 -3.12 0.48 -7.95
N PRO A 131 -4.00 1.46 -8.21
CA PRO A 131 -3.59 2.80 -8.66
C PRO A 131 -2.60 3.51 -7.73
N VAL A 132 -2.69 3.22 -6.44
CA VAL A 132 -1.86 3.84 -5.40
C VAL A 132 -0.36 3.63 -5.61
N TYR A 133 0.06 2.58 -6.34
CA TYR A 133 1.49 2.36 -6.63
C TYR A 133 2.10 3.51 -7.45
N ALA A 134 1.40 3.95 -8.50
CA ALA A 134 1.85 5.07 -9.33
C ALA A 134 1.82 6.40 -8.53
N GLU A 135 0.76 6.63 -7.78
CA GLU A 135 0.60 7.83 -6.95
C GLU A 135 1.70 7.95 -5.89
N MET A 136 2.01 6.85 -5.20
CA MET A 136 3.10 6.81 -4.23
C MET A 136 4.46 7.02 -4.86
N THR A 137 4.68 6.52 -6.08
CA THR A 137 5.90 6.75 -6.83
C THR A 137 6.08 8.24 -7.10
N HIS A 138 5.06 8.92 -7.62
CA HIS A 138 5.09 10.37 -7.85
C HIS A 138 5.30 11.17 -6.57
N LEU A 139 4.59 10.83 -5.49
CA LEU A 139 4.74 11.52 -4.20
C LEU A 139 6.16 11.42 -3.65
N ASN A 140 6.87 10.36 -3.95
CA ASN A 140 8.26 10.16 -3.57
C ASN A 140 9.28 10.68 -4.60
N GLY A 141 8.81 11.35 -5.67
CA GLY A 141 9.65 11.98 -6.68
C GLY A 141 10.16 11.03 -7.76
N GLY A 142 9.68 9.80 -7.80
CA GLY A 142 9.94 8.82 -8.85
C GLY A 142 8.96 8.95 -10.01
N GLU A 143 9.27 8.26 -11.12
CA GLU A 143 8.45 8.20 -12.33
C GLU A 143 7.86 6.78 -12.46
N PRO A 144 6.51 6.60 -12.46
CA PRO A 144 5.90 5.29 -12.65
C PRO A 144 5.98 4.85 -14.11
N LEU A 145 6.64 3.74 -14.35
CA LEU A 145 6.71 3.09 -15.66
C LEU A 145 5.63 2.00 -15.73
N LEU A 146 4.50 2.33 -16.33
CA LEU A 146 3.37 1.40 -16.44
C LEU A 146 3.58 0.41 -17.58
N VAL A 147 3.52 -0.88 -17.28
CA VAL A 147 3.74 -1.97 -18.24
C VAL A 147 2.49 -2.82 -18.34
N ASP A 148 1.76 -2.68 -19.44
CA ASP A 148 0.58 -3.52 -19.72
C ASP A 148 0.98 -4.98 -19.91
N VAL A 149 0.48 -5.85 -19.03
CA VAL A 149 0.70 -7.31 -19.05
C VAL A 149 -0.60 -8.09 -19.35
N SER A 150 -1.64 -7.41 -19.81
CA SER A 150 -2.94 -8.04 -20.10
C SER A 150 -2.86 -9.10 -21.19
N GLN A 151 -1.91 -8.97 -22.12
CA GLN A 151 -1.67 -9.92 -23.20
C GLN A 151 -0.74 -11.08 -22.81
N ASP A 152 -0.17 -11.04 -21.62
CA ASP A 152 0.74 -12.04 -21.07
C ASP A 152 0.09 -12.80 -19.87
N ASP A 153 -1.21 -13.05 -19.94
CA ASP A 153 -2.02 -13.68 -18.87
C ASP A 153 -1.88 -12.95 -17.51
N PHE A 154 -1.73 -11.63 -17.54
CA PHE A 154 -1.49 -10.78 -16.36
C PHE A 154 -0.19 -11.11 -15.60
N ILE A 155 0.80 -11.67 -16.29
CA ILE A 155 2.10 -12.02 -15.73
C ILE A 155 3.19 -11.15 -16.35
N LEU A 156 4.03 -10.53 -15.52
CA LEU A 156 5.24 -9.89 -15.98
C LEU A 156 6.27 -10.95 -16.39
N THR A 157 6.27 -11.31 -17.67
CA THR A 157 7.20 -12.30 -18.20
C THR A 157 8.63 -11.75 -18.32
N PRO A 158 9.67 -12.62 -18.27
CA PRO A 158 11.05 -12.18 -18.50
C PRO A 158 11.25 -11.51 -19.85
N GLN A 159 10.49 -11.91 -20.87
CA GLN A 159 10.53 -11.31 -22.21
C GLN A 159 10.00 -9.88 -22.18
N ARG A 160 8.84 -9.66 -21.52
CA ARG A 160 8.24 -8.33 -21.37
C ARG A 160 9.18 -7.41 -20.59
N LEU A 161 9.73 -7.90 -19.47
CA LEU A 161 10.67 -7.13 -18.66
C LEU A 161 11.92 -6.72 -19.47
N ARG A 162 12.54 -7.64 -20.21
CA ARG A 162 13.69 -7.30 -21.06
C ARG A 162 13.35 -6.27 -22.15
N ALA A 163 12.17 -6.35 -22.75
CA ALA A 163 11.73 -5.40 -23.76
C ALA A 163 11.59 -3.98 -23.18
N VAL A 164 11.06 -3.86 -21.98
CA VAL A 164 10.94 -2.58 -21.25
C VAL A 164 12.32 -2.04 -20.90
N LEU A 165 13.18 -2.84 -20.28
CA LEU A 165 14.54 -2.42 -19.90
C LEU A 165 15.46 -2.09 -21.08
N ALA A 166 15.16 -2.56 -22.30
CA ALA A 166 15.89 -2.18 -23.50
C ALA A 166 15.63 -0.72 -23.93
N THR A 167 14.51 -0.15 -23.51
CA THR A 167 14.12 1.25 -23.82
C THR A 167 14.28 2.19 -22.63
N HIS A 168 14.48 1.63 -21.44
CA HIS A 168 14.68 2.32 -20.16
C HIS A 168 15.92 1.74 -19.47
N PRO A 169 17.14 2.10 -19.94
CA PRO A 169 18.41 1.54 -19.46
C PRO A 169 18.81 2.01 -18.08
#